data_2f6d7e292bfa0d6b9f1b9e7e3dadc820
#
_entry.id   2f6d7e292bfa0d6b9f1b9e7e3dadc820
#
_cell.length_a   1.000
_cell.length_b   1.000
_cell.length_c   1.000
_cell.angle_alpha   90.00
_cell.angle_beta   90.00
_cell.angle_gamma   90.00
#
_symmetry.space_group_name_H-M   'P 1'
#
loop_
_entity.id
_entity.type
_entity.pdbx_description
1 polymer ?
#
loop_
_entity_poly.entity_id
_entity_poly.type
_entity_poly.pdbx_seq_one_letter_code
_entity_poly.pdbx_strand_id
1 'polypeptide(L)'
;MEILNNAPMSKYTSFRCGGSAKRLVICETVSELKEIMNEITDSKENYLFLGNGSNTLFLDGEYDGTVVTLGKGFDDVEFIEEEDGPRLKCMAASLLSKIARKALAEDLAGFEFASGIPGSIGGAVFMNAGAYGGEIVDVLESVELLSPNSEGKWELKTVPAEELELAYRHSRLQETKELVVSATLKLPRGDKAEIEEKLAELTKKRTSKQPLEFPSAGSFFKRPDGYFAAKLIEDAGLKGVSVGGAQISSKHCGFMINTGGARADDIVDLMHLVQNTVFDKFGIKLEPEVRIIGL
;
A
#
# COMPACT_ATOMS: atom_id res chain seq x y z
N MET A 1 21.63 1.09 -8.34
CA MET A 1 20.56 2.05 -8.72
C MET A 1 20.26 1.92 -10.22
N GLU A 2 18.99 1.78 -10.57
CA GLU A 2 18.50 1.79 -11.96
C GLU A 2 17.68 3.04 -12.19
N ILE A 3 17.86 3.72 -13.33
CA ILE A 3 17.14 4.94 -13.69
C ILE A 3 16.43 4.74 -15.02
N LEU A 4 15.12 4.92 -15.05
CA LEU A 4 14.29 4.80 -16.23
C LEU A 4 13.59 6.14 -16.52
N ASN A 5 13.77 6.66 -17.73
CA ASN A 5 13.09 7.86 -18.19
C ASN A 5 11.78 7.48 -18.88
N ASN A 6 10.75 8.31 -18.74
CA ASN A 6 9.40 8.07 -19.29
C ASN A 6 8.87 6.69 -18.94
N ALA A 7 9.02 6.30 -17.66
CA ALA A 7 8.66 4.97 -17.20
C ALA A 7 7.14 4.79 -17.17
N PRO A 8 6.57 3.78 -17.88
CA PRO A 8 5.12 3.56 -17.88
C PRO A 8 4.65 3.01 -16.52
N MET A 9 3.90 3.80 -15.77
CA MET A 9 3.49 3.47 -14.39
C MET A 9 2.50 2.32 -14.33
N SER A 10 1.85 1.97 -15.44
CA SER A 10 1.05 0.75 -15.57
C SER A 10 1.82 -0.55 -15.27
N LYS A 11 3.16 -0.54 -15.39
CA LYS A 11 4.03 -1.68 -15.03
C LYS A 11 4.36 -1.75 -13.54
N TYR A 12 4.14 -0.66 -12.81
CA TYR A 12 4.54 -0.49 -11.41
C TYR A 12 3.35 -0.32 -10.46
N THR A 13 2.13 -0.44 -10.98
CA THR A 13 0.90 -0.40 -10.20
C THR A 13 0.05 -1.64 -10.42
N SER A 14 -0.69 -2.04 -9.39
CA SER A 14 -1.59 -3.21 -9.47
C SER A 14 -2.83 -2.96 -10.34
N PHE A 15 -3.20 -1.72 -10.62
CA PHE A 15 -4.24 -1.36 -11.59
C PHE A 15 -3.85 -1.65 -13.04
N ARG A 16 -2.56 -1.68 -13.36
CA ARG A 16 -2.03 -1.88 -14.70
C ARG A 16 -2.57 -0.89 -15.73
N CYS A 17 -2.85 0.35 -15.32
CA CYS A 17 -3.23 1.47 -16.18
C CYS A 17 -2.56 2.75 -15.67
N GLY A 18 -2.77 3.86 -16.38
CA GLY A 18 -2.20 5.17 -16.09
C GLY A 18 -0.98 5.51 -16.94
N GLY A 19 -0.57 6.75 -16.84
CA GLY A 19 0.47 7.36 -17.65
C GLY A 19 1.90 6.95 -17.32
N SER A 20 2.84 7.87 -17.49
CA SER A 20 4.27 7.65 -17.23
C SER A 20 4.78 8.54 -16.10
N ALA A 21 5.91 8.17 -15.52
CA ALA A 21 6.71 9.09 -14.72
C ALA A 21 7.88 9.60 -15.57
N LYS A 22 8.19 10.90 -15.47
CA LYS A 22 9.34 11.51 -16.14
C LYS A 22 10.62 10.75 -15.82
N ARG A 23 10.81 10.39 -14.55
CA ARG A 23 11.91 9.57 -14.06
C ARG A 23 11.43 8.57 -13.03
N LEU A 24 11.84 7.32 -13.15
CA LEU A 24 11.68 6.28 -12.13
C LEU A 24 13.07 5.84 -11.69
N VAL A 25 13.33 5.84 -10.40
CA VAL A 25 14.59 5.41 -9.80
C VAL A 25 14.34 4.24 -8.88
N ILE A 26 15.05 3.13 -9.13
CA ILE A 26 15.01 1.90 -8.32
C ILE A 26 16.31 1.84 -7.54
N CYS A 27 16.24 1.99 -6.22
CA CYS A 27 17.39 1.95 -5.33
C CYS A 27 17.56 0.55 -4.73
N GLU A 28 18.78 0.04 -4.73
CA GLU A 28 19.15 -1.26 -4.16
C GLU A 28 19.84 -1.13 -2.79
N THR A 29 20.35 0.05 -2.45
CA THR A 29 21.03 0.30 -1.18
C THR A 29 20.61 1.62 -0.54
N VAL A 30 20.81 1.72 0.78
CA VAL A 30 20.57 2.97 1.53
C VAL A 30 21.48 4.10 1.03
N SER A 31 22.69 3.79 0.58
CA SER A 31 23.61 4.80 0.03
C SER A 31 23.06 5.40 -1.27
N GLU A 32 22.58 4.58 -2.20
CA GLU A 32 21.91 5.02 -3.43
C GLU A 32 20.66 5.85 -3.13
N LEU A 33 19.89 5.40 -2.13
CA LEU A 33 18.67 6.11 -1.72
C LEU A 33 19.00 7.50 -1.16
N LYS A 34 20.04 7.63 -0.33
CA LYS A 34 20.52 8.93 0.17
C LYS A 34 21.03 9.83 -0.96
N GLU A 35 21.77 9.28 -1.88
CA GLU A 35 22.32 9.99 -3.03
C GLU A 35 21.21 10.62 -3.87
N ILE A 36 20.23 9.81 -4.30
CA ILE A 36 19.11 10.31 -5.12
C ILE A 36 18.24 11.31 -4.37
N MET A 37 17.98 11.11 -3.07
CA MET A 37 17.17 12.03 -2.29
C MET A 37 17.87 13.38 -2.06
N ASN A 38 19.20 13.40 -1.90
CA ASN A 38 19.96 14.65 -1.86
C ASN A 38 19.91 15.37 -3.22
N GLU A 39 20.11 14.65 -4.34
CA GLU A 39 20.01 15.21 -5.69
C GLU A 39 18.62 15.86 -5.93
N ILE A 40 17.53 15.15 -5.60
CA ILE A 40 16.15 15.64 -5.72
C ILE A 40 15.93 16.90 -4.86
N THR A 41 16.47 16.91 -3.63
CA THR A 41 16.36 18.05 -2.72
C THR A 41 17.10 19.27 -3.28
N ASP A 42 18.33 19.09 -3.76
CA ASP A 42 19.16 20.16 -4.32
C ASP A 42 18.53 20.76 -5.60
N SER A 43 17.95 19.91 -6.44
CA SER A 43 17.25 20.33 -7.68
C SER A 43 15.84 20.86 -7.44
N LYS A 44 15.28 20.68 -6.24
CA LYS A 44 13.88 20.99 -5.89
C LYS A 44 12.87 20.28 -6.80
N GLU A 45 13.22 19.11 -7.27
CA GLU A 45 12.37 18.30 -8.12
C GLU A 45 11.19 17.71 -7.31
N ASN A 46 10.03 17.58 -7.94
CA ASN A 46 8.93 16.83 -7.35
C ASN A 46 9.28 15.34 -7.24
N TYR A 47 8.90 14.72 -6.15
CA TYR A 47 9.12 13.29 -5.96
C TYR A 47 7.96 12.58 -5.29
N LEU A 48 7.90 11.27 -5.50
CA LEU A 48 6.94 10.37 -4.89
C LEU A 48 7.65 9.06 -4.54
N PHE A 49 7.43 8.57 -3.32
CA PHE A 49 7.82 7.21 -2.97
C PHE A 49 6.71 6.23 -3.38
N LEU A 50 7.11 5.18 -4.11
CA LEU A 50 6.21 4.12 -4.54
C LEU A 50 6.66 2.79 -3.95
N GLY A 51 5.80 2.18 -3.12
CA GLY A 51 5.99 0.80 -2.67
C GLY A 51 5.58 -0.19 -3.77
N ASN A 52 4.85 -1.23 -3.44
CA ASN A 52 4.38 -2.23 -4.42
C ASN A 52 3.27 -1.71 -5.38
N GLY A 53 2.92 -0.42 -5.35
CA GLY A 53 1.92 0.18 -6.23
C GLY A 53 0.50 -0.38 -6.08
N SER A 54 0.21 -1.06 -4.97
CA SER A 54 -1.06 -1.77 -4.75
C SER A 54 -2.21 -0.89 -4.26
N ASN A 55 -1.93 0.39 -3.98
CA ASN A 55 -2.91 1.40 -3.56
C ASN A 55 -2.69 2.74 -4.30
N THR A 56 -2.26 2.68 -5.56
CA THR A 56 -1.89 3.88 -6.31
C THR A 56 -2.42 3.81 -7.73
N LEU A 57 -2.98 4.93 -8.20
CA LEU A 57 -3.38 5.19 -9.58
C LEU A 57 -2.61 6.43 -10.07
N PHE A 58 -1.82 6.30 -11.14
CA PHE A 58 -1.30 7.45 -11.86
C PHE A 58 -2.30 7.88 -12.93
N LEU A 59 -2.59 9.19 -13.02
CA LEU A 59 -3.42 9.72 -14.11
C LEU A 59 -2.75 9.50 -15.47
N ASP A 60 -3.56 9.55 -16.52
CA ASP A 60 -3.04 9.53 -17.88
C ASP A 60 -2.21 10.81 -18.14
N GLY A 61 -1.12 10.67 -18.89
CA GLY A 61 -0.14 11.74 -19.08
C GLY A 61 1.18 11.44 -18.38
N GLU A 62 2.01 12.45 -18.18
CA GLU A 62 3.31 12.34 -17.53
C GLU A 62 3.29 12.99 -16.14
N TYR A 63 3.67 12.23 -15.12
CA TYR A 63 4.00 12.78 -13.81
C TYR A 63 5.34 13.53 -13.90
N ASP A 64 5.32 14.88 -13.78
CA ASP A 64 6.51 15.73 -13.83
C ASP A 64 7.28 15.70 -12.52
N GLY A 65 8.06 14.62 -12.32
CA GLY A 65 8.86 14.39 -11.14
C GLY A 65 9.52 13.03 -11.15
N THR A 66 10.25 12.74 -10.07
CA THR A 66 10.91 11.45 -9.86
C THR A 66 10.07 10.54 -8.98
N VAL A 67 9.74 9.35 -9.47
CA VAL A 67 9.21 8.26 -8.65
C VAL A 67 10.39 7.44 -8.13
N VAL A 68 10.51 7.33 -6.81
CA VAL A 68 11.54 6.55 -6.14
C VAL A 68 10.93 5.27 -5.60
N THR A 69 11.49 4.12 -5.91
CA THR A 69 11.08 2.81 -5.42
C THR A 69 12.27 1.99 -4.95
N LEU A 70 12.02 1.02 -4.10
CA LEU A 70 13.04 0.17 -3.50
C LEU A 70 13.12 -1.18 -4.23
N GLY A 71 14.33 -1.57 -4.59
CA GLY A 71 14.63 -2.82 -5.28
C GLY A 71 14.85 -4.00 -4.33
N LYS A 72 15.45 -5.06 -4.87
CA LYS A 72 15.66 -6.34 -4.16
C LYS A 72 16.56 -6.21 -2.93
N GLY A 73 17.46 -5.23 -2.90
CA GLY A 73 18.30 -4.97 -1.72
C GLY A 73 17.51 -4.55 -0.48
N PHE A 74 16.24 -4.20 -0.65
CA PHE A 74 15.30 -3.90 0.43
C PHE A 74 14.21 -4.98 0.61
N ASP A 75 14.41 -6.19 0.07
CA ASP A 75 13.51 -7.32 0.22
C ASP A 75 14.14 -8.44 1.05
N ASP A 76 14.25 -8.21 2.35
CA ASP A 76 14.74 -9.20 3.32
C ASP A 76 13.89 -9.21 4.60
N VAL A 77 13.84 -10.37 5.28
CA VAL A 77 13.13 -10.57 6.53
C VAL A 77 14.00 -11.40 7.48
N GLU A 78 14.54 -10.73 8.48
CA GLU A 78 15.40 -11.31 9.49
C GLU A 78 14.60 -11.65 10.75
N PHE A 79 14.83 -12.84 11.30
CA PHE A 79 14.34 -13.23 12.63
C PHE A 79 15.39 -12.86 13.69
N ILE A 80 14.94 -12.20 14.75
CA ILE A 80 15.78 -11.79 15.88
C ILE A 80 15.12 -12.28 17.17
N GLU A 81 15.84 -13.04 17.97
CA GLU A 81 15.41 -13.42 19.31
C GLU A 81 15.99 -12.44 20.32
N GLU A 82 15.14 -11.74 21.07
CA GLU A 82 15.54 -10.81 22.12
C GLU A 82 15.06 -11.31 23.48
N GLU A 83 15.60 -10.76 24.57
CA GLU A 83 15.28 -11.19 25.95
C GLU A 83 13.78 -11.06 26.27
N ASP A 84 13.10 -10.05 25.69
CA ASP A 84 11.69 -9.75 25.91
C ASP A 84 10.77 -10.30 24.80
N GLY A 85 11.29 -11.18 23.94
CA GLY A 85 10.57 -11.94 22.93
C GLY A 85 11.05 -11.72 21.50
N PRO A 86 10.49 -12.47 20.54
CA PRO A 86 10.94 -12.49 19.16
C PRO A 86 10.53 -11.24 18.35
N ARG A 87 11.37 -10.90 17.38
CA ARG A 87 11.12 -9.83 16.37
C ARG A 87 11.33 -10.36 14.96
N LEU A 88 10.64 -9.70 14.03
CA LEU A 88 10.98 -9.75 12.60
C LEU A 88 11.41 -8.36 12.15
N LYS A 89 12.68 -8.21 11.76
CA LYS A 89 13.16 -7.02 11.05
C LYS A 89 12.92 -7.21 9.56
N CYS A 90 12.07 -6.37 8.99
CA CYS A 90 11.60 -6.49 7.62
C CYS A 90 12.07 -5.27 6.82
N MET A 91 12.82 -5.48 5.74
CA MET A 91 13.17 -4.42 4.81
C MET A 91 11.93 -3.94 4.05
N ALA A 92 11.86 -2.64 3.74
CA ALA A 92 10.61 -1.98 3.34
C ALA A 92 9.96 -2.49 2.03
N ALA A 93 10.73 -3.09 1.11
CA ALA A 93 10.19 -3.71 -0.10
C ALA A 93 9.65 -5.14 0.13
N SER A 94 9.88 -5.74 1.31
CA SER A 94 9.39 -7.09 1.61
C SER A 94 7.87 -7.16 1.55
N LEU A 95 7.36 -8.10 0.76
CA LEU A 95 5.93 -8.32 0.63
C LEU A 95 5.34 -8.87 1.94
N LEU A 96 4.14 -8.42 2.31
CA LEU A 96 3.46 -8.87 3.52
C LEU A 96 3.23 -10.38 3.53
N SER A 97 2.99 -10.99 2.36
CA SER A 97 2.89 -12.44 2.22
C SER A 97 4.20 -13.18 2.49
N LYS A 98 5.37 -12.56 2.22
CA LYS A 98 6.69 -13.12 2.55
C LYS A 98 6.92 -13.06 4.06
N ILE A 99 6.56 -11.93 4.69
CA ILE A 99 6.65 -11.73 6.13
C ILE A 99 5.75 -12.74 6.87
N ALA A 100 4.50 -12.92 6.43
CA ALA A 100 3.58 -13.89 7.03
C ALA A 100 4.11 -15.33 6.95
N ARG A 101 4.74 -15.72 5.82
CA ARG A 101 5.39 -17.04 5.71
C ARG A 101 6.60 -17.17 6.63
N LYS A 102 7.38 -16.10 6.81
CA LYS A 102 8.51 -16.11 7.74
C LYS A 102 8.02 -16.20 9.19
N ALA A 103 6.97 -15.46 9.56
CA ALA A 103 6.33 -15.53 10.86
C ALA A 103 5.86 -16.96 11.18
N LEU A 104 5.16 -17.61 10.24
CA LEU A 104 4.75 -19.01 10.38
C LEU A 104 5.95 -19.97 10.56
N ALA A 105 7.03 -19.76 9.79
CA ALA A 105 8.21 -20.62 9.87
C ALA A 105 8.92 -20.54 11.23
N GLU A 106 8.77 -19.42 11.94
CA GLU A 106 9.33 -19.14 13.26
C GLU A 106 8.31 -19.29 14.39
N ASP A 107 7.13 -19.87 14.11
CA ASP A 107 6.02 -20.06 15.04
C ASP A 107 5.56 -18.76 15.73
N LEU A 108 5.46 -17.67 14.94
CA LEU A 108 5.04 -16.35 15.39
C LEU A 108 3.61 -16.05 14.93
N ALA A 109 2.73 -15.74 15.88
CA ALA A 109 1.34 -15.39 15.67
C ALA A 109 1.14 -13.86 15.54
N GLY A 110 -0.04 -13.44 15.10
CA GLY A 110 -0.49 -12.04 15.11
C GLY A 110 -0.31 -11.30 13.78
N PHE A 111 0.38 -11.89 12.79
CA PHE A 111 0.56 -11.27 11.48
C PHE A 111 -0.32 -11.88 10.36
N GLU A 112 -1.19 -12.83 10.69
CA GLU A 112 -2.02 -13.58 9.74
C GLU A 112 -2.94 -12.65 8.93
N PHE A 113 -3.45 -11.57 9.57
CA PHE A 113 -4.34 -10.59 8.93
C PHE A 113 -3.73 -9.96 7.68
N ALA A 114 -2.40 -9.78 7.66
CA ALA A 114 -1.68 -9.10 6.61
C ALA A 114 -1.32 -10.00 5.41
N SER A 115 -1.38 -11.33 5.58
CA SER A 115 -0.87 -12.33 4.62
C SER A 115 -1.42 -12.18 3.20
N GLY A 116 -2.65 -11.72 3.08
CA GLY A 116 -3.33 -11.54 1.79
C GLY A 116 -3.26 -10.12 1.23
N ILE A 117 -2.76 -9.12 1.95
CA ILE A 117 -2.65 -7.74 1.46
C ILE A 117 -1.51 -7.68 0.42
N PRO A 118 -1.77 -7.19 -0.82
CA PRO A 118 -0.79 -7.24 -1.91
C PRO A 118 0.21 -6.07 -1.85
N GLY A 119 0.68 -5.72 -0.65
CA GLY A 119 1.59 -4.60 -0.39
C GLY A 119 2.94 -5.04 0.14
N SER A 120 3.90 -4.10 0.14
CA SER A 120 5.14 -4.20 0.89
C SER A 120 4.98 -3.62 2.29
N ILE A 121 5.88 -4.00 3.22
CA ILE A 121 5.79 -3.52 4.61
C ILE A 121 5.96 -2.00 4.71
N GLY A 122 6.82 -1.37 3.90
CA GLY A 122 6.96 0.09 3.88
C GLY A 122 5.65 0.79 3.50
N GLY A 123 4.94 0.29 2.46
CA GLY A 123 3.62 0.80 2.09
C GLY A 123 2.54 0.48 3.13
N ALA A 124 2.65 -0.65 3.82
CA ALA A 124 1.72 -1.03 4.87
C ALA A 124 1.86 -0.14 6.12
N VAL A 125 3.08 0.21 6.53
CA VAL A 125 3.33 1.19 7.60
C VAL A 125 2.78 2.57 7.20
N PHE A 126 3.08 3.03 5.99
CA PHE A 126 2.62 4.32 5.46
C PHE A 126 1.10 4.48 5.55
N MET A 127 0.34 3.41 5.32
CA MET A 127 -1.12 3.41 5.32
C MET A 127 -1.74 2.89 6.63
N ASN A 128 -0.97 2.47 7.62
CA ASN A 128 -1.45 1.61 8.70
C ASN A 128 -2.39 0.52 8.13
N ALA A 129 -1.87 -0.27 7.20
CA ALA A 129 -2.68 -1.24 6.47
C ALA A 129 -3.29 -2.27 7.40
N GLY A 130 -4.55 -2.62 7.15
CA GLY A 130 -5.24 -3.60 7.96
C GLY A 130 -6.31 -4.38 7.20
N ALA A 131 -6.60 -5.57 7.71
CA ALA A 131 -7.64 -6.45 7.20
C ALA A 131 -8.11 -7.40 8.32
N TYR A 132 -9.37 -7.84 8.25
CA TYR A 132 -9.92 -8.86 9.14
C TYR A 132 -9.80 -8.56 10.65
N GLY A 133 -9.75 -7.28 11.01
CA GLY A 133 -9.71 -6.81 12.39
C GLY A 133 -8.30 -6.58 12.97
N GLY A 134 -7.23 -6.85 12.20
CA GLY A 134 -5.86 -6.48 12.56
C GLY A 134 -5.33 -5.34 11.70
N GLU A 135 -4.41 -4.55 12.23
CA GLU A 135 -3.72 -3.44 11.56
C GLU A 135 -2.22 -3.46 11.87
N ILE A 136 -1.42 -2.76 11.09
CA ILE A 136 0.05 -2.71 11.30
C ILE A 136 0.39 -2.18 12.69
N VAL A 137 -0.35 -1.22 13.22
CA VAL A 137 -0.13 -0.66 14.57
C VAL A 137 -0.16 -1.72 15.67
N ASP A 138 -0.91 -2.81 15.49
CA ASP A 138 -1.04 -3.88 16.49
C ASP A 138 0.25 -4.69 16.69
N VAL A 139 1.16 -4.64 15.71
CA VAL A 139 2.36 -5.50 15.67
C VAL A 139 3.67 -4.72 15.43
N LEU A 140 3.58 -3.45 15.06
CA LEU A 140 4.74 -2.62 14.76
C LEU A 140 5.39 -2.12 16.06
N GLU A 141 6.69 -2.37 16.22
CA GLU A 141 7.49 -1.85 17.34
C GLU A 141 8.22 -0.55 16.94
N SER A 142 8.88 -0.56 15.79
CA SER A 142 9.65 0.60 15.32
C SER A 142 9.87 0.54 13.80
N VAL A 143 10.35 1.65 13.25
CA VAL A 143 10.78 1.75 11.86
C VAL A 143 12.14 2.44 11.75
N GLU A 144 12.92 2.08 10.75
CA GLU A 144 14.02 2.92 10.26
C GLU A 144 13.47 3.81 9.14
N LEU A 145 13.53 5.11 9.34
CA LEU A 145 13.11 6.12 8.35
C LEU A 145 14.33 6.79 7.73
N LEU A 146 14.27 7.01 6.43
CA LEU A 146 15.10 8.00 5.78
C LEU A 146 14.37 9.35 5.82
N SER A 147 14.98 10.35 6.43
CA SER A 147 14.39 11.67 6.70
C SER A 147 15.39 12.79 6.43
N PRO A 148 14.96 13.96 5.96
CA PRO A 148 15.84 15.11 5.89
C PRO A 148 16.13 15.66 7.30
N ASN A 149 17.41 15.97 7.56
CA ASN A 149 17.82 16.70 8.78
C ASN A 149 17.61 18.21 8.62
N SER A 150 18.00 19.00 9.63
CA SER A 150 17.88 20.47 9.62
C SER A 150 18.66 21.16 8.49
N GLU A 151 19.66 20.51 7.92
CA GLU A 151 20.46 21.01 6.79
C GLU A 151 19.89 20.53 5.43
N GLY A 152 18.78 19.77 5.43
CA GLY A 152 18.18 19.20 4.24
C GLY A 152 18.85 17.92 3.74
N LYS A 153 19.84 17.38 4.47
CA LYS A 153 20.49 16.11 4.11
C LYS A 153 19.69 14.93 4.63
N TRP A 154 19.62 13.88 3.83
CA TRP A 154 18.86 12.68 4.17
C TRP A 154 19.64 11.71 5.04
N GLU A 155 19.10 11.37 6.19
CA GLU A 155 19.73 10.51 7.19
C GLU A 155 18.76 9.44 7.69
N LEU A 156 19.33 8.31 8.12
CA LEU A 156 18.55 7.25 8.78
C LEU A 156 18.32 7.62 10.24
N LYS A 157 17.09 7.40 10.70
CA LYS A 157 16.73 7.44 12.11
C LYS A 157 15.79 6.29 12.46
N THR A 158 15.93 5.74 13.66
CA THR A 158 14.96 4.79 14.22
C THR A 158 13.87 5.58 14.94
N VAL A 159 12.62 5.23 14.66
CA VAL A 159 11.44 5.88 15.23
C VAL A 159 10.52 4.81 15.80
N PRO A 160 10.09 4.90 17.08
CA PRO A 160 9.13 3.97 17.66
C PRO A 160 7.75 4.14 17.02
N ALA A 161 6.93 3.09 17.06
CA ALA A 161 5.63 3.05 16.40
C ALA A 161 4.68 4.16 16.91
N GLU A 162 4.77 4.51 18.20
CA GLU A 162 3.93 5.54 18.85
C GLU A 162 4.12 6.93 18.24
N GLU A 163 5.31 7.19 17.68
CA GLU A 163 5.60 8.49 17.05
C GLU A 163 5.08 8.58 15.61
N LEU A 164 4.54 7.49 15.02
CA LEU A 164 4.06 7.48 13.64
C LEU A 164 2.61 7.96 13.49
N GLU A 165 1.91 8.25 14.58
CA GLU A 165 0.52 8.70 14.59
C GLU A 165 -0.40 7.79 13.77
N LEU A 166 -0.21 6.46 13.94
CA LEU A 166 -0.95 5.45 13.19
C LEU A 166 -2.43 5.46 13.56
N ALA A 167 -3.27 5.67 12.56
CA ALA A 167 -4.72 5.64 12.67
C ALA A 167 -5.33 4.94 11.45
N TYR A 168 -6.65 4.88 11.35
CA TYR A 168 -7.33 4.24 10.21
C TYR A 168 -6.88 4.83 8.88
N ARG A 169 -6.12 4.06 8.09
CA ARG A 169 -5.55 4.44 6.79
C ARG A 169 -4.70 5.71 6.84
N HIS A 170 -4.03 5.92 7.96
CA HIS A 170 -3.21 7.09 8.22
C HIS A 170 -1.91 6.75 8.95
N SER A 171 -0.87 7.50 8.62
CA SER A 171 0.34 7.71 9.40
C SER A 171 0.87 9.11 9.13
N ARG A 172 1.65 9.69 10.06
CA ARG A 172 2.29 11.01 9.85
C ARG A 172 3.19 11.04 8.59
N LEU A 173 3.62 9.88 8.10
CA LEU A 173 4.45 9.79 6.90
C LEU A 173 3.76 10.34 5.65
N GLN A 174 2.43 10.45 5.66
CA GLN A 174 1.67 11.04 4.56
C GLN A 174 1.91 12.54 4.43
N GLU A 175 2.23 13.23 5.54
CA GLU A 175 2.55 14.66 5.61
C GLU A 175 4.04 14.93 5.57
N THR A 176 4.85 14.13 6.31
CA THR A 176 6.29 14.38 6.47
C THR A 176 7.11 13.97 5.27
N LYS A 177 6.55 13.11 4.39
CA LYS A 177 7.25 12.58 3.21
C LYS A 177 8.56 11.83 3.52
N GLU A 178 8.68 11.32 4.75
CA GLU A 178 9.78 10.44 5.15
C GLU A 178 9.58 9.05 4.51
N LEU A 179 10.67 8.35 4.22
CA LEU A 179 10.62 7.01 3.62
C LEU A 179 10.93 5.93 4.65
N VAL A 180 10.06 4.93 4.74
CA VAL A 180 10.34 3.70 5.49
C VAL A 180 11.42 2.90 4.77
N VAL A 181 12.50 2.57 5.48
CA VAL A 181 13.62 1.74 5.00
C VAL A 181 13.50 0.32 5.54
N SER A 182 13.12 0.16 6.82
CA SER A 182 12.80 -1.12 7.44
C SER A 182 11.74 -0.93 8.52
N ALA A 183 11.08 -2.03 8.91
CA ALA A 183 10.14 -2.10 10.02
C ALA A 183 10.50 -3.28 10.91
N THR A 184 10.47 -3.07 12.24
CA THR A 184 10.62 -4.12 13.24
C THR A 184 9.23 -4.45 13.80
N LEU A 185 8.86 -5.72 13.65
CA LEU A 185 7.60 -6.25 14.16
C LEU A 185 7.86 -7.07 15.43
N LYS A 186 7.09 -6.83 16.48
CA LYS A 186 7.09 -7.62 17.70
C LYS A 186 5.89 -8.57 17.67
N LEU A 187 6.15 -9.87 17.54
CA LEU A 187 5.14 -10.90 17.37
C LEU A 187 5.24 -11.93 18.49
N PRO A 188 4.14 -12.31 19.13
CA PRO A 188 4.17 -13.36 20.16
C PRO A 188 4.40 -14.74 19.53
N ARG A 189 5.00 -15.63 20.30
CA ARG A 189 5.02 -17.06 19.97
C ARG A 189 3.60 -17.63 19.95
N GLY A 190 3.31 -18.51 18.99
CA GLY A 190 2.00 -19.14 18.82
C GLY A 190 2.10 -20.63 18.49
N ASP A 191 0.97 -21.29 18.47
CA ASP A 191 0.89 -22.67 17.98
C ASP A 191 0.86 -22.65 16.45
N LYS A 192 1.79 -23.41 15.86
CA LYS A 192 1.96 -23.46 14.41
C LYS A 192 0.70 -23.91 13.67
N ALA A 193 -0.01 -24.91 14.21
CA ALA A 193 -1.20 -25.43 13.57
C ALA A 193 -2.35 -24.39 13.59
N GLU A 194 -2.47 -23.62 14.68
CA GLU A 194 -3.45 -22.53 14.77
C GLU A 194 -3.13 -21.39 13.79
N ILE A 195 -1.84 -21.05 13.64
CA ILE A 195 -1.38 -20.04 12.68
C ILE A 195 -1.69 -20.50 11.25
N GLU A 196 -1.35 -21.76 10.89
CA GLU A 196 -1.63 -22.35 9.57
C GLU A 196 -3.15 -22.36 9.27
N GLU A 197 -3.97 -22.78 10.23
CA GLU A 197 -5.44 -22.78 10.08
C GLU A 197 -5.96 -21.37 9.83
N LYS A 198 -5.48 -20.38 10.59
CA LYS A 198 -5.88 -18.97 10.43
C LYS A 198 -5.49 -18.41 9.07
N LEU A 199 -4.28 -18.66 8.61
CA LEU A 199 -3.81 -18.26 7.28
C LEU A 199 -4.66 -18.89 6.17
N ALA A 200 -4.98 -20.18 6.29
CA ALA A 200 -5.84 -20.86 5.32
C ALA A 200 -7.28 -20.31 5.31
N GLU A 201 -7.84 -20.04 6.50
CA GLU A 201 -9.16 -19.41 6.64
C GLU A 201 -9.21 -18.03 5.95
N LEU A 202 -8.24 -17.15 6.26
CA LEU A 202 -8.20 -15.80 5.70
C LEU A 202 -7.96 -15.80 4.19
N THR A 203 -7.09 -16.71 3.71
CA THR A 203 -6.88 -16.92 2.27
C THR A 203 -8.17 -17.34 1.58
N LYS A 204 -8.90 -18.31 2.15
CA LYS A 204 -10.20 -18.76 1.61
C LYS A 204 -11.25 -17.65 1.60
N LYS A 205 -11.35 -16.86 2.68
CA LYS A 205 -12.25 -15.70 2.76
C LYS A 205 -11.93 -14.68 1.67
N ARG A 206 -10.63 -14.42 1.42
CA ARG A 206 -10.19 -13.45 0.41
C ARG A 206 -10.48 -13.93 -1.01
N THR A 207 -10.04 -15.14 -1.36
CA THR A 207 -10.20 -15.69 -2.72
C THR A 207 -11.66 -15.87 -3.10
N SER A 208 -12.53 -16.22 -2.13
CA SER A 208 -13.97 -16.36 -2.38
C SER A 208 -14.69 -15.03 -2.61
N LYS A 209 -14.23 -13.93 -1.97
CA LYS A 209 -14.96 -12.65 -1.95
C LYS A 209 -14.35 -11.55 -2.83
N GLN A 210 -13.04 -11.58 -3.10
CA GLN A 210 -12.37 -10.50 -3.83
C GLN A 210 -12.08 -10.89 -5.29
N PRO A 211 -12.12 -9.92 -6.23
CA PRO A 211 -11.92 -10.14 -7.67
C PRO A 211 -10.42 -10.20 -8.00
N LEU A 212 -9.70 -11.19 -7.45
CA LEU A 212 -8.23 -11.31 -7.57
C LEU A 212 -7.76 -11.61 -9.01
N GLU A 213 -8.67 -12.03 -9.88
CA GLU A 213 -8.45 -12.29 -11.30
C GLU A 213 -8.28 -11.02 -12.15
N PHE A 214 -8.68 -9.86 -11.61
CA PHE A 214 -8.59 -8.57 -12.31
C PHE A 214 -7.59 -7.63 -11.65
N PRO A 215 -6.86 -6.81 -12.45
CA PRO A 215 -6.06 -5.73 -11.91
C PRO A 215 -6.93 -4.72 -11.14
N SER A 216 -6.48 -4.32 -9.95
CA SER A 216 -7.17 -3.35 -9.08
C SER A 216 -6.21 -2.83 -8.01
N ALA A 217 -6.59 -1.80 -7.25
CA ALA A 217 -5.86 -1.31 -6.10
C ALA A 217 -6.57 -1.61 -4.76
N GLY A 218 -7.22 -2.78 -4.66
CA GLY A 218 -7.98 -3.15 -3.47
C GLY A 218 -9.34 -2.46 -3.38
N SER A 219 -9.81 -2.22 -2.15
CA SER A 219 -11.01 -1.41 -1.92
C SER A 219 -10.75 0.04 -2.30
N PHE A 220 -11.60 0.58 -3.17
CA PHE A 220 -11.34 1.90 -3.74
C PHE A 220 -11.67 3.05 -2.79
N PHE A 221 -12.69 2.89 -1.96
CA PHE A 221 -13.13 3.91 -1.01
C PHE A 221 -12.89 3.49 0.44
N LYS A 222 -12.56 4.48 1.26
CA LYS A 222 -12.53 4.34 2.72
C LYS A 222 -13.90 3.94 3.24
N ARG A 223 -13.92 3.33 4.41
CA ARG A 223 -15.16 3.01 5.10
C ARG A 223 -15.74 4.28 5.72
N PRO A 224 -16.96 4.73 5.33
CA PRO A 224 -17.61 5.85 5.97
C PRO A 224 -18.09 5.48 7.40
N ASP A 225 -18.16 6.47 8.28
CA ASP A 225 -18.61 6.27 9.64
C ASP A 225 -20.01 5.66 9.69
N GLY A 226 -20.14 4.52 10.38
CA GLY A 226 -21.38 3.79 10.52
C GLY A 226 -21.83 2.99 9.29
N TYR A 227 -21.08 3.01 8.18
CA TYR A 227 -21.47 2.34 6.94
C TYR A 227 -20.33 1.49 6.35
N PHE A 228 -20.66 0.70 5.35
CA PHE A 228 -19.71 -0.04 4.51
C PHE A 228 -19.79 0.50 3.08
N ALA A 229 -18.71 1.04 2.54
CA ALA A 229 -18.68 1.60 1.18
C ALA A 229 -19.19 0.59 0.14
N ALA A 230 -18.73 -0.66 0.19
CA ALA A 230 -19.18 -1.72 -0.72
C ALA A 230 -20.70 -1.96 -0.68
N LYS A 231 -21.31 -1.89 0.51
CA LYS A 231 -22.77 -2.06 0.67
C LYS A 231 -23.54 -0.88 0.09
N LEU A 232 -23.07 0.35 0.35
CA LEU A 232 -23.69 1.55 -0.24
C LEU A 232 -23.64 1.53 -1.77
N ILE A 233 -22.50 1.12 -2.36
CA ILE A 233 -22.32 0.99 -3.81
C ILE A 233 -23.26 -0.09 -4.38
N GLU A 234 -23.39 -1.24 -3.71
CA GLU A 234 -24.33 -2.30 -4.11
C GLU A 234 -25.77 -1.85 -4.03
N ASP A 235 -26.19 -1.21 -2.93
CA ASP A 235 -27.56 -0.69 -2.71
C ASP A 235 -27.88 0.49 -3.65
N ALA A 236 -26.84 1.20 -4.10
CA ALA A 236 -26.95 2.21 -5.16
C ALA A 236 -27.28 1.60 -6.54
N GLY A 237 -27.12 0.28 -6.70
CA GLY A 237 -27.35 -0.42 -7.98
C GLY A 237 -26.17 -0.36 -8.93
N LEU A 238 -24.96 -0.09 -8.40
CA LEU A 238 -23.75 0.13 -9.21
C LEU A 238 -22.91 -1.14 -9.46
N LYS A 239 -23.36 -2.29 -8.96
CA LYS A 239 -22.69 -3.57 -9.20
C LYS A 239 -22.56 -3.89 -10.67
N GLY A 240 -21.35 -4.08 -11.16
CA GLY A 240 -21.06 -4.38 -12.56
C GLY A 240 -21.14 -3.18 -13.52
N VAL A 241 -21.42 -1.97 -13.03
CA VAL A 241 -21.42 -0.75 -13.84
C VAL A 241 -20.01 -0.44 -14.31
N SER A 242 -19.87 -0.05 -15.58
CA SER A 242 -18.60 0.21 -16.25
C SER A 242 -18.54 1.60 -16.86
N VAL A 243 -17.34 2.17 -16.90
CA VAL A 243 -16.96 3.35 -17.69
C VAL A 243 -15.68 2.97 -18.44
N GLY A 244 -15.70 2.98 -19.77
CA GLY A 244 -14.59 2.48 -20.58
C GLY A 244 -14.17 1.06 -20.16
N GLY A 245 -12.88 0.88 -19.84
CA GLY A 245 -12.34 -0.38 -19.36
C GLY A 245 -12.40 -0.57 -17.82
N ALA A 246 -12.90 0.43 -17.08
CA ALA A 246 -13.09 0.35 -15.63
C ALA A 246 -14.47 -0.21 -15.26
N GLN A 247 -14.56 -1.01 -14.20
CA GLN A 247 -15.83 -1.60 -13.75
C GLN A 247 -15.89 -1.72 -12.23
N ILE A 248 -17.08 -1.50 -11.64
CA ILE A 248 -17.39 -1.96 -10.28
C ILE A 248 -17.51 -3.47 -10.31
N SER A 249 -16.66 -4.16 -9.55
CA SER A 249 -16.62 -5.62 -9.57
C SER A 249 -17.98 -6.24 -9.22
N SER A 250 -18.41 -7.21 -10.04
CA SER A 250 -19.60 -8.01 -9.78
C SER A 250 -19.43 -8.96 -8.58
N LYS A 251 -18.19 -9.23 -8.16
CA LYS A 251 -17.85 -10.09 -7.02
C LYS A 251 -17.84 -9.32 -5.70
N HIS A 252 -17.33 -8.07 -5.72
CA HIS A 252 -17.21 -7.22 -4.53
C HIS A 252 -17.31 -5.74 -4.91
N CYS A 253 -18.43 -5.09 -4.59
CA CYS A 253 -18.72 -3.72 -5.02
C CYS A 253 -17.77 -2.63 -4.46
N GLY A 254 -16.94 -2.95 -3.47
CA GLY A 254 -15.88 -2.04 -2.99
C GLY A 254 -14.66 -1.97 -3.91
N PHE A 255 -14.56 -2.84 -4.91
CA PHE A 255 -13.44 -2.89 -5.85
C PHE A 255 -13.81 -2.28 -7.19
N MET A 256 -12.99 -1.35 -7.64
CA MET A 256 -12.91 -0.96 -9.04
C MET A 256 -11.84 -1.81 -9.71
N ILE A 257 -12.17 -2.44 -10.82
CA ILE A 257 -11.30 -3.35 -11.56
C ILE A 257 -11.05 -2.84 -12.96
N ASN A 258 -9.87 -3.15 -13.48
CA ASN A 258 -9.53 -2.99 -14.89
C ASN A 258 -9.90 -4.30 -15.61
N THR A 259 -10.92 -4.25 -16.46
CA THR A 259 -11.40 -5.43 -17.21
C THR A 259 -10.57 -5.72 -18.48
N GLY A 260 -9.57 -4.88 -18.75
CA GLY A 260 -8.69 -4.89 -19.90
C GLY A 260 -8.77 -3.56 -20.66
N GLY A 261 -7.60 -2.92 -20.84
CA GLY A 261 -7.49 -1.67 -21.58
C GLY A 261 -8.10 -0.42 -20.89
N ALA A 262 -8.36 -0.47 -19.58
CA ALA A 262 -8.79 0.72 -18.84
C ALA A 262 -7.73 1.82 -18.89
N ARG A 263 -8.17 3.05 -19.09
CA ARG A 263 -7.39 4.26 -18.85
C ARG A 263 -7.56 4.72 -17.41
N ALA A 264 -6.64 5.54 -16.91
CA ALA A 264 -6.81 6.15 -15.60
C ALA A 264 -8.05 7.07 -15.55
N ASP A 265 -8.33 7.79 -16.64
CA ASP A 265 -9.55 8.59 -16.77
C ASP A 265 -10.82 7.75 -16.59
N ASP A 266 -10.89 6.52 -17.14
CA ASP A 266 -12.04 5.62 -16.96
C ASP A 266 -12.27 5.32 -15.47
N ILE A 267 -11.18 5.12 -14.69
CA ILE A 267 -11.25 4.86 -13.24
C ILE A 267 -11.76 6.10 -12.50
N VAL A 268 -11.26 7.29 -12.88
CA VAL A 268 -11.65 8.57 -12.26
C VAL A 268 -13.12 8.91 -12.57
N ASP A 269 -13.55 8.72 -13.81
CA ASP A 269 -14.94 8.94 -14.20
C ASP A 269 -15.89 7.96 -13.47
N LEU A 270 -15.50 6.71 -13.36
CA LEU A 270 -16.24 5.71 -12.58
C LEU A 270 -16.28 6.08 -11.10
N MET A 271 -15.18 6.60 -10.53
CA MET A 271 -15.12 7.09 -9.14
C MET A 271 -16.15 8.20 -8.92
N HIS A 272 -16.19 9.21 -9.81
CA HIS A 272 -17.14 10.31 -9.70
C HIS A 272 -18.59 9.85 -9.88
N LEU A 273 -18.85 8.93 -10.81
CA LEU A 273 -20.16 8.33 -10.98
C LEU A 273 -20.62 7.64 -9.67
N VAL A 274 -19.75 6.87 -9.04
CA VAL A 274 -20.05 6.19 -7.76
C VAL A 274 -20.30 7.20 -6.65
N GLN A 275 -19.43 8.19 -6.48
CA GLN A 275 -19.55 9.24 -5.46
C GLN A 275 -20.88 9.99 -5.58
N ASN A 276 -21.21 10.45 -6.77
CA ASN A 276 -22.45 11.20 -7.03
C ASN A 276 -23.67 10.33 -6.78
N THR A 277 -23.71 9.10 -7.31
CA THR A 277 -24.86 8.22 -7.17
C THR A 277 -25.10 7.83 -5.71
N VAL A 278 -24.04 7.53 -4.94
CA VAL A 278 -24.17 7.21 -3.51
C VAL A 278 -24.61 8.45 -2.72
N PHE A 279 -24.05 9.62 -3.02
CA PHE A 279 -24.45 10.85 -2.36
C PHE A 279 -25.91 11.21 -2.64
N ASP A 280 -26.37 11.14 -3.89
CA ASP A 280 -27.75 11.44 -4.27
C ASP A 280 -28.77 10.50 -3.61
N LYS A 281 -28.42 9.22 -3.44
CA LYS A 281 -29.31 8.22 -2.83
C LYS A 281 -29.31 8.22 -1.31
N PHE A 282 -28.15 8.45 -0.68
CA PHE A 282 -27.99 8.22 0.75
C PHE A 282 -27.46 9.44 1.53
N GLY A 283 -27.05 10.52 0.86
CA GLY A 283 -26.44 11.70 1.48
C GLY A 283 -25.01 11.47 2.01
N ILE A 284 -24.39 10.33 1.66
CA ILE A 284 -23.07 9.93 2.18
C ILE A 284 -22.00 10.19 1.15
N LYS A 285 -20.96 10.94 1.55
CA LYS A 285 -19.78 11.18 0.72
C LYS A 285 -18.81 10.01 0.87
N LEU A 286 -18.39 9.43 -0.26
CA LEU A 286 -17.34 8.43 -0.32
C LEU A 286 -15.99 9.08 -0.58
N GLU A 287 -14.99 8.79 0.26
CA GLU A 287 -13.61 9.25 0.10
C GLU A 287 -12.75 8.14 -0.52
N PRO A 288 -11.94 8.44 -1.56
CA PRO A 288 -11.01 7.45 -2.09
C PRO A 288 -9.98 7.02 -1.03
N GLU A 289 -9.72 5.72 -0.92
CA GLU A 289 -8.56 5.17 -0.21
C GLU A 289 -7.35 5.08 -1.14
N VAL A 290 -7.61 4.85 -2.42
CA VAL A 290 -6.58 4.79 -3.47
C VAL A 290 -5.97 6.17 -3.66
N ARG A 291 -4.65 6.23 -3.66
CA ARG A 291 -3.90 7.47 -3.91
C ARG A 291 -3.86 7.75 -5.42
N ILE A 292 -4.44 8.87 -5.82
CA ILE A 292 -4.46 9.31 -7.22
C ILE A 292 -3.34 10.34 -7.41
N ILE A 293 -2.41 10.03 -8.30
CA ILE A 293 -1.22 10.85 -8.55
C ILE A 293 -1.43 11.63 -9.85
N GLY A 294 -1.29 12.96 -9.78
CA GLY A 294 -1.48 13.87 -10.91
C GLY A 294 -2.81 14.64 -10.87
N LEU A 295 -3.61 14.47 -9.79
CA LEU A 295 -4.76 15.34 -9.52
C LEU A 295 -4.30 16.69 -9.00
#